data_8313d0e364afec5671a0d0ae6ca11ac8
#
_entry.id   8313d0e364afec5671a0d0ae6ca11ac8
#
_cell.length_a   1.000
_cell.length_b   1.000
_cell.length_c   1.000
_cell.angle_alpha   90.00
_cell.angle_beta   90.00
_cell.angle_gamma   90.00
#
_symmetry.space_group_name_H-M   'P 1'
#
loop_
_entity.id
_entity.type
_entity.pdbx_description
1 polymer ?
#
loop_
_entity_poly.entity_id
_entity_poly.type
_entity_poly.pdbx_seq_one_letter_code
_entity_poly.pdbx_strand_id
1 'polypeptide(L)'
;MTQNDPGNDYPLSEVPMHARKGLASTAMVLLGFTFFTATMFAGGKLGVAFSFSEMMAVIIVGNLLLGLYAAGLGYIAFKSGLNSVLMGRFCFGEVGSKLSDLILGFTQIGWYAWGTATAAVVIGKYFDLDEGTVLGLMVLFGLMFCATAYVGYRGLEILSYIAVPAMMLLLMLSMWVATVKVGGFEGLLSVVPSGSLDWSTAITLVFGTFVSGATQATNWTRFSRSARVAVLASLIGFFIGNGLMVLIGAYGAIVYQQPDVVEVLLLQGFAMAAMAMLLLNIWSTQDNTIYNFAVAGCNLLRTGRRKTVTLAGAVIGTLLALLGMYDMLVPYLILLGTVIPPIGGVIMADFFYRWRGHYPRLADARLPAFNWPGLGAYAVGTVAAFNSPWVAPLVGIAAAALTYVIVTGVLGARSAAAPLQDL
;
A
#
# COMPACT_ATOMS: atom_id res chain seq x y z
N MET A 1 17.52 -25.12 -4.43
CA MET A 1 17.25 -24.39 -3.17
C MET A 1 16.17 -25.17 -2.45
N THR A 2 16.48 -25.71 -1.29
CA THR A 2 15.53 -26.48 -0.49
C THR A 2 14.40 -25.57 0.02
N GLN A 3 13.17 -26.06 0.05
CA GLN A 3 11.97 -25.34 0.55
C GLN A 3 12.09 -24.83 2.03
N ASN A 4 13.16 -25.14 2.71
CA ASN A 4 13.43 -24.82 4.12
C ASN A 4 14.45 -23.69 4.33
N ASP A 5 14.78 -22.89 3.31
CA ASP A 5 15.62 -21.69 3.50
C ASP A 5 14.79 -20.61 4.25
N PRO A 6 15.21 -20.17 5.45
CA PRO A 6 14.50 -19.16 6.25
C PRO A 6 14.29 -17.81 5.52
N GLY A 7 14.98 -17.60 4.39
CA GLY A 7 14.84 -16.40 3.55
C GLY A 7 13.94 -16.58 2.32
N ASN A 8 13.28 -17.72 2.14
CA ASN A 8 12.52 -18.02 0.92
C ASN A 8 11.07 -17.52 0.94
N ASP A 9 10.61 -16.74 1.81
CA ASP A 9 9.28 -16.09 1.90
C ASP A 9 8.16 -16.57 0.92
N TYR A 10 8.26 -17.79 0.41
CA TYR A 10 7.26 -18.46 -0.47
C TYR A 10 6.76 -17.61 -1.66
N PRO A 11 7.64 -17.10 -2.54
CA PRO A 11 7.24 -16.14 -3.58
C PRO A 11 6.32 -16.76 -4.65
N LEU A 12 6.35 -18.08 -4.85
CA LEU A 12 5.59 -18.80 -5.89
C LEU A 12 4.64 -19.87 -5.33
N SER A 13 4.45 -19.95 -4.02
CA SER A 13 3.63 -20.96 -3.37
C SER A 13 2.86 -20.40 -2.15
N GLU A 14 1.98 -21.23 -1.63
CA GLU A 14 1.26 -20.94 -0.38
C GLU A 14 2.21 -20.91 0.81
N VAL A 15 1.89 -20.05 1.79
CA VAL A 15 2.59 -20.02 3.08
C VAL A 15 2.08 -21.16 3.98
N PRO A 16 2.95 -22.12 4.37
CA PRO A 16 2.54 -23.24 5.22
C PRO A 16 2.24 -22.76 6.65
N MET A 17 1.40 -23.53 7.37
CA MET A 17 0.95 -23.15 8.72
C MET A 17 2.08 -22.92 9.72
N HIS A 18 3.18 -23.68 9.64
CA HIS A 18 4.32 -23.53 10.56
C HIS A 18 5.09 -22.22 10.39
N ALA A 19 5.00 -21.57 9.21
CA ALA A 19 5.66 -20.29 8.92
C ALA A 19 4.79 -19.08 9.31
N ARG A 20 3.58 -19.30 9.81
CA ARG A 20 2.61 -18.21 10.06
C ARG A 20 2.87 -17.47 11.37
N LYS A 21 2.49 -16.20 11.39
CA LYS A 21 2.83 -15.19 12.39
C LYS A 21 1.61 -14.77 13.21
N GLY A 22 1.87 -14.22 14.39
CA GLY A 22 0.85 -13.65 15.27
C GLY A 22 0.47 -12.20 14.91
N LEU A 23 -0.49 -11.64 15.66
CA LEU A 23 -1.01 -10.29 15.40
C LEU A 23 0.08 -9.21 15.52
N ALA A 24 0.91 -9.25 16.55
CA ALA A 24 1.94 -8.23 16.78
C ALA A 24 2.92 -8.14 15.59
N SER A 25 3.43 -9.28 15.11
CA SER A 25 4.33 -9.32 13.97
C SER A 25 3.66 -8.80 12.69
N THR A 26 2.46 -9.31 12.35
CA THR A 26 1.77 -8.92 11.11
C THR A 26 1.32 -7.46 11.15
N ALA A 27 0.78 -6.99 12.27
CA ALA A 27 0.33 -5.61 12.42
C ALA A 27 1.51 -4.62 12.42
N MET A 28 2.64 -4.97 13.05
CA MET A 28 3.80 -4.09 13.09
C MET A 28 4.40 -3.86 11.70
N VAL A 29 4.50 -4.90 10.87
CA VAL A 29 4.94 -4.76 9.47
C VAL A 29 3.97 -3.88 8.67
N LEU A 30 2.65 -4.08 8.83
CA LEU A 30 1.65 -3.24 8.15
C LEU A 30 1.65 -1.80 8.66
N LEU A 31 1.89 -1.55 9.94
CA LEU A 31 2.07 -0.20 10.49
C LEU A 31 3.33 0.46 9.91
N GLY A 32 4.47 -0.26 9.88
CA GLY A 32 5.69 0.24 9.25
C GLY A 32 5.48 0.61 7.78
N PHE A 33 4.67 -0.16 7.07
CA PHE A 33 4.33 0.11 5.68
C PHE A 33 3.41 1.33 5.51
N THR A 34 2.41 1.50 6.37
CA THR A 34 1.43 2.60 6.26
C THR A 34 1.91 3.91 6.87
N PHE A 35 2.94 3.89 7.70
CA PHE A 35 3.57 5.11 8.23
C PHE A 35 4.42 5.75 7.15
N PHE A 36 3.79 6.59 6.33
CA PHE A 36 4.41 7.15 5.14
C PHE A 36 4.14 8.66 4.99
N THR A 37 5.19 9.42 4.73
CA THR A 37 5.14 10.88 4.61
C THR A 37 4.16 11.35 3.53
N ALA A 38 4.07 10.67 2.38
CA ALA A 38 3.13 11.05 1.32
C ALA A 38 1.66 11.03 1.79
N THR A 39 1.31 10.14 2.73
CA THR A 39 -0.02 10.10 3.35
C THR A 39 -0.29 11.35 4.21
N MET A 40 0.73 11.85 4.91
CA MET A 40 0.62 13.08 5.68
C MET A 40 0.42 14.31 4.78
N PHE A 41 1.04 14.36 3.58
CA PHE A 41 0.77 15.41 2.59
C PHE A 41 -0.69 15.42 2.12
N ALA A 42 -1.29 14.24 1.89
CA ALA A 42 -2.70 14.16 1.59
C ALA A 42 -3.56 14.69 2.74
N GLY A 43 -3.19 14.34 3.98
CA GLY A 43 -3.79 14.90 5.20
C GLY A 43 -3.68 16.42 5.27
N GLY A 44 -2.52 16.98 4.91
CA GLY A 44 -2.29 18.42 4.86
C GLY A 44 -3.30 19.17 4.00
N LYS A 45 -3.67 18.59 2.83
CA LYS A 45 -4.73 19.18 1.97
C LYS A 45 -6.10 19.18 2.63
N LEU A 46 -6.42 18.18 3.45
CA LEU A 46 -7.67 18.15 4.21
C LEU A 46 -7.69 19.19 5.32
N GLY A 47 -6.56 19.37 6.03
CA GLY A 47 -6.44 20.30 7.14
C GLY A 47 -6.65 21.76 6.74
N VAL A 48 -6.31 22.14 5.50
CA VAL A 48 -6.56 23.49 4.99
C VAL A 48 -7.96 23.65 4.37
N ALA A 49 -8.61 22.54 3.99
CA ALA A 49 -9.86 22.55 3.23
C ALA A 49 -11.13 22.38 4.07
N PHE A 50 -11.04 21.80 5.26
CA PHE A 50 -12.18 21.44 6.11
C PHE A 50 -12.06 22.00 7.53
N SER A 51 -13.21 22.24 8.17
CA SER A 51 -13.26 22.40 9.62
C SER A 51 -12.75 21.13 10.32
N PHE A 52 -12.35 21.26 11.58
CA PHE A 52 -11.80 20.09 12.33
C PHE A 52 -12.78 18.91 12.36
N SER A 53 -14.07 19.15 12.56
CA SER A 53 -15.09 18.09 12.62
C SER A 53 -15.31 17.40 11.27
N GLU A 54 -15.37 18.16 10.18
CA GLU A 54 -15.52 17.61 8.82
C GLU A 54 -14.28 16.84 8.41
N MET A 55 -13.09 17.39 8.68
CA MET A 55 -11.81 16.74 8.45
C MET A 55 -11.76 15.37 9.13
N MET A 56 -12.14 15.29 10.42
CA MET A 56 -12.18 14.03 11.16
C MET A 56 -13.17 13.04 10.54
N ALA A 57 -14.35 13.49 10.11
CA ALA A 57 -15.33 12.60 9.45
C ALA A 57 -14.79 12.03 8.13
N VAL A 58 -14.16 12.84 7.28
CA VAL A 58 -13.53 12.41 6.03
C VAL A 58 -12.42 11.40 6.30
N ILE A 59 -11.55 11.66 7.29
CA ILE A 59 -10.44 10.77 7.65
C ILE A 59 -10.98 9.42 8.14
N ILE A 60 -11.97 9.42 9.02
CA ILE A 60 -12.55 8.18 9.56
C ILE A 60 -13.21 7.37 8.45
N VAL A 61 -14.07 7.99 7.64
CA VAL A 61 -14.79 7.30 6.56
C VAL A 61 -13.82 6.76 5.51
N GLY A 62 -12.91 7.58 5.01
CA GLY A 62 -11.96 7.18 3.96
C GLY A 62 -11.05 6.03 4.41
N ASN A 63 -10.51 6.10 5.64
CA ASN A 63 -9.65 5.04 6.15
C ASN A 63 -10.42 3.78 6.59
N LEU A 64 -11.68 3.91 7.06
CA LEU A 64 -12.52 2.75 7.33
C LEU A 64 -12.79 1.96 6.04
N LEU A 65 -13.13 2.63 4.97
CA LEU A 65 -13.33 2.01 3.65
C LEU A 65 -12.05 1.31 3.17
N LEU A 66 -10.90 1.98 3.28
CA LEU A 66 -9.60 1.42 2.94
C LEU A 66 -9.25 0.20 3.82
N GLY A 67 -9.47 0.30 5.13
CA GLY A 67 -9.24 -0.78 6.08
C GLY A 67 -10.13 -2.00 5.84
N LEU A 68 -11.41 -1.80 5.52
CA LEU A 68 -12.35 -2.88 5.17
C LEU A 68 -11.94 -3.57 3.86
N TYR A 69 -11.53 -2.81 2.85
CA TYR A 69 -10.99 -3.36 1.60
C TYR A 69 -9.74 -4.23 1.86
N ALA A 70 -8.77 -3.70 2.62
CA ALA A 70 -7.57 -4.45 2.99
C ALA A 70 -7.88 -5.69 3.83
N ALA A 71 -8.85 -5.59 4.75
CA ALA A 71 -9.29 -6.70 5.61
C ALA A 71 -9.96 -7.82 4.81
N GLY A 72 -10.76 -7.47 3.80
CA GLY A 72 -11.37 -8.44 2.88
C GLY A 72 -10.32 -9.24 2.11
N LEU A 73 -9.35 -8.56 1.50
CA LEU A 73 -8.23 -9.20 0.82
C LEU A 73 -7.32 -9.97 1.80
N GLY A 74 -7.09 -9.43 2.99
CA GLY A 74 -6.31 -10.09 4.05
C GLY A 74 -6.95 -11.40 4.52
N TYR A 75 -8.27 -11.44 4.64
CA TYR A 75 -9.02 -12.68 4.92
C TYR A 75 -8.80 -13.74 3.85
N ILE A 76 -8.92 -13.35 2.57
CA ILE A 76 -8.67 -14.24 1.43
C ILE A 76 -7.23 -14.77 1.45
N ALA A 77 -6.28 -13.89 1.70
CA ALA A 77 -4.86 -14.24 1.78
C ALA A 77 -4.56 -15.25 2.91
N PHE A 78 -5.17 -15.07 4.09
CA PHE A 78 -5.08 -16.06 5.16
C PHE A 78 -5.66 -17.42 4.75
N LYS A 79 -6.86 -17.42 4.16
CA LYS A 79 -7.57 -18.66 3.76
C LYS A 79 -6.80 -19.45 2.71
N SER A 80 -6.25 -18.75 1.71
CA SER A 80 -5.53 -19.36 0.59
C SER A 80 -4.04 -19.59 0.86
N GLY A 81 -3.44 -18.83 1.76
CA GLY A 81 -1.98 -18.78 1.92
C GLY A 81 -1.27 -18.03 0.78
N LEU A 82 -2.04 -17.39 -0.13
CA LEU A 82 -1.57 -16.72 -1.34
C LEU A 82 -1.59 -15.19 -1.17
N ASN A 83 -0.77 -14.51 -1.93
CA ASN A 83 -0.82 -13.06 -2.09
C ASN A 83 -1.59 -12.67 -3.37
N SER A 84 -1.83 -11.37 -3.57
CA SER A 84 -2.62 -10.85 -4.68
C SER A 84 -2.07 -11.26 -6.05
N VAL A 85 -0.75 -11.32 -6.24
CA VAL A 85 -0.15 -11.72 -7.52
C VAL A 85 -0.38 -13.20 -7.81
N LEU A 86 -0.32 -14.08 -6.80
CA LEU A 86 -0.61 -15.50 -6.97
C LEU A 86 -2.12 -15.75 -7.13
N MET A 87 -2.96 -15.02 -6.40
CA MET A 87 -4.42 -15.04 -6.58
C MET A 87 -4.81 -14.55 -7.97
N GLY A 88 -4.05 -13.61 -8.55
CA GLY A 88 -4.22 -13.15 -9.92
C GLY A 88 -4.20 -14.27 -10.96
N ARG A 89 -3.47 -15.37 -10.70
CA ARG A 89 -3.46 -16.54 -11.60
C ARG A 89 -4.82 -17.23 -11.69
N PHE A 90 -5.57 -17.27 -10.59
CA PHE A 90 -6.96 -17.79 -10.60
C PHE A 90 -7.91 -16.84 -11.32
N CYS A 91 -7.75 -15.53 -11.07
CA CYS A 91 -8.64 -14.49 -11.58
C CYS A 91 -8.44 -14.19 -13.07
N PHE A 92 -7.19 -14.17 -13.54
CA PHE A 92 -6.80 -13.71 -14.88
C PHE A 92 -6.23 -14.82 -15.77
N GLY A 93 -5.90 -15.97 -15.20
CA GLY A 93 -5.24 -17.08 -15.88
C GLY A 93 -3.71 -17.04 -15.76
N GLU A 94 -3.05 -18.12 -16.14
CA GLU A 94 -1.59 -18.29 -16.01
C GLU A 94 -0.78 -17.23 -16.76
N VAL A 95 -1.20 -16.86 -17.96
CA VAL A 95 -0.56 -15.84 -18.79
C VAL A 95 -1.19 -14.47 -18.51
N GLY A 96 -2.50 -14.39 -18.38
CA GLY A 96 -3.23 -13.14 -18.13
C GLY A 96 -2.84 -12.46 -16.82
N SER A 97 -2.46 -13.23 -15.79
CA SER A 97 -1.99 -12.68 -14.50
C SER A 97 -0.71 -11.86 -14.61
N LYS A 98 0.07 -12.03 -15.69
CA LYS A 98 1.27 -11.19 -15.91
C LYS A 98 0.93 -9.71 -16.02
N LEU A 99 -0.29 -9.38 -16.48
CA LEU A 99 -0.77 -8.00 -16.50
C LEU A 99 -0.91 -7.45 -15.07
N SER A 100 -1.56 -8.19 -14.18
CA SER A 100 -1.68 -7.78 -12.77
C SER A 100 -0.33 -7.73 -12.06
N ASP A 101 0.58 -8.67 -12.35
CA ASP A 101 1.93 -8.67 -11.80
C ASP A 101 2.72 -7.42 -12.23
N LEU A 102 2.61 -7.06 -13.51
CA LEU A 102 3.25 -5.87 -14.05
C LEU A 102 2.70 -4.60 -13.40
N ILE A 103 1.37 -4.47 -13.29
CA ILE A 103 0.72 -3.31 -12.69
C ILE A 103 1.12 -3.20 -11.21
N LEU A 104 0.96 -4.28 -10.43
CA LEU A 104 1.27 -4.29 -9.01
C LEU A 104 2.77 -4.09 -8.74
N GLY A 105 3.65 -4.71 -9.55
CA GLY A 105 5.10 -4.53 -9.44
C GLY A 105 5.54 -3.12 -9.83
N PHE A 106 5.09 -2.61 -10.99
CA PHE A 106 5.47 -1.29 -11.48
C PHE A 106 5.04 -0.17 -10.52
N THR A 107 3.86 -0.29 -9.93
CA THR A 107 3.41 0.70 -8.94
C THR A 107 4.28 0.74 -7.71
N GLN A 108 4.84 -0.37 -7.28
CA GLN A 108 5.73 -0.39 -6.12
C GLN A 108 7.11 0.18 -6.46
N ILE A 109 7.61 -0.07 -7.67
CA ILE A 109 8.89 0.49 -8.07
C ILE A 109 8.82 2.02 -8.23
N GLY A 110 7.68 2.54 -8.70
CA GLY A 110 7.43 3.99 -8.73
C GLY A 110 7.43 4.62 -7.34
N TRP A 111 6.79 3.98 -6.35
CA TRP A 111 6.84 4.42 -4.96
C TRP A 111 8.25 4.36 -4.38
N TYR A 112 9.02 3.31 -4.71
CA TYR A 112 10.41 3.20 -4.31
C TYR A 112 11.25 4.34 -4.86
N ALA A 113 11.09 4.65 -6.13
CA ALA A 113 11.76 5.75 -6.80
C ALA A 113 11.41 7.11 -6.17
N TRP A 114 10.10 7.36 -5.97
CA TRP A 114 9.63 8.62 -5.39
C TRP A 114 10.15 8.83 -3.96
N GLY A 115 10.06 7.83 -3.09
CA GLY A 115 10.53 7.97 -1.71
C GLY A 115 12.05 8.09 -1.60
N THR A 116 12.79 7.39 -2.47
CA THR A 116 14.26 7.54 -2.57
C THR A 116 14.62 8.98 -2.94
N ALA A 117 13.96 9.54 -3.96
CA ALA A 117 14.18 10.92 -4.38
C ALA A 117 13.76 11.92 -3.28
N THR A 118 12.61 11.69 -2.62
CA THR A 118 12.10 12.55 -1.54
C THR A 118 13.09 12.64 -0.38
N ALA A 119 13.65 11.52 0.07
CA ALA A 119 14.66 11.53 1.15
C ALA A 119 15.87 12.40 0.79
N ALA A 120 16.39 12.26 -0.43
CA ALA A 120 17.54 13.01 -0.89
C ALA A 120 17.23 14.50 -1.08
N VAL A 121 16.10 14.83 -1.74
CA VAL A 121 15.70 16.21 -2.04
C VAL A 121 15.41 17.01 -0.76
N VAL A 122 14.70 16.42 0.21
CA VAL A 122 14.41 17.12 1.49
C VAL A 122 15.68 17.40 2.27
N ILE A 123 16.59 16.42 2.36
CA ILE A 123 17.89 16.61 3.01
C ILE A 123 18.72 17.65 2.24
N GLY A 124 18.75 17.58 0.91
CA GLY A 124 19.46 18.54 0.07
C GLY A 124 18.98 19.97 0.29
N LYS A 125 17.68 20.19 0.32
CA LYS A 125 17.07 21.51 0.59
C LYS A 125 17.39 22.02 1.99
N TYR A 126 17.35 21.13 2.99
CA TYR A 126 17.57 21.53 4.37
C TYR A 126 19.04 21.95 4.64
N PHE A 127 19.99 21.24 4.05
CA PHE A 127 21.43 21.49 4.23
C PHE A 127 22.04 22.33 3.10
N ASP A 128 21.21 22.86 2.19
CA ASP A 128 21.65 23.66 1.02
C ASP A 128 22.75 22.96 0.19
N LEU A 129 22.52 21.67 -0.09
CA LEU A 129 23.45 20.83 -0.83
C LEU A 129 23.33 21.07 -2.35
N ASP A 130 24.47 20.97 -3.03
CA ASP A 130 24.51 21.03 -4.49
C ASP A 130 23.78 19.83 -5.15
N GLU A 131 23.38 20.01 -6.41
CA GLU A 131 22.64 18.99 -7.17
C GLU A 131 23.40 17.66 -7.26
N GLY A 132 24.72 17.70 -7.47
CA GLY A 132 25.54 16.48 -7.56
C GLY A 132 25.51 15.67 -6.26
N THR A 133 25.57 16.35 -5.12
CA THR A 133 25.45 15.72 -3.79
C THR A 133 24.06 15.13 -3.59
N VAL A 134 22.98 15.81 -4.00
CA VAL A 134 21.60 15.28 -3.93
C VAL A 134 21.46 14.02 -4.79
N LEU A 135 21.99 14.01 -6.01
CA LEU A 135 22.00 12.81 -6.86
C LEU A 135 22.78 11.66 -6.22
N GLY A 136 23.94 11.97 -5.59
CA GLY A 136 24.70 10.99 -4.82
C GLY A 136 23.91 10.38 -3.64
N LEU A 137 23.13 11.21 -2.92
CA LEU A 137 22.22 10.76 -1.86
C LEU A 137 21.10 9.87 -2.41
N MET A 138 20.54 10.15 -3.61
CA MET A 138 19.54 9.28 -4.23
C MET A 138 20.12 7.88 -4.49
N VAL A 139 21.36 7.78 -4.97
CA VAL A 139 22.04 6.50 -5.19
C VAL A 139 22.26 5.77 -3.86
N LEU A 140 22.76 6.48 -2.85
CA LEU A 140 23.01 5.92 -1.52
C LEU A 140 21.71 5.37 -0.92
N PHE A 141 20.67 6.17 -0.85
CA PHE A 141 19.38 5.77 -0.27
C PHE A 141 18.69 4.67 -1.09
N GLY A 142 18.75 4.74 -2.41
CA GLY A 142 18.17 3.72 -3.27
C GLY A 142 18.79 2.32 -3.10
N LEU A 143 20.08 2.25 -2.72
CA LEU A 143 20.73 0.99 -2.38
C LEU A 143 20.55 0.62 -0.90
N MET A 144 20.51 1.60 -0.01
CA MET A 144 20.37 1.39 1.44
C MET A 144 18.98 0.87 1.82
N PHE A 145 17.92 1.49 1.30
CA PHE A 145 16.55 1.15 1.68
C PHE A 145 16.12 -0.27 1.30
N CYS A 146 16.80 -0.92 0.34
CA CYS A 146 16.49 -2.31 0.01
C CYS A 146 17.13 -3.35 0.97
N ALA A 147 18.01 -2.94 1.88
CA ALA A 147 18.77 -3.87 2.71
C ALA A 147 17.89 -4.76 3.59
N THR A 148 16.89 -4.19 4.25
CA THR A 148 15.94 -4.94 5.09
C THR A 148 15.03 -5.85 4.27
N ALA A 149 14.56 -5.40 3.10
CA ALA A 149 13.80 -6.21 2.16
C ALA A 149 14.62 -7.37 1.56
N TYR A 150 15.92 -7.18 1.38
CA TYR A 150 16.82 -8.27 0.93
C TYR A 150 16.88 -9.42 1.94
N VAL A 151 16.85 -9.11 3.25
CA VAL A 151 16.72 -10.12 4.32
C VAL A 151 15.35 -10.83 4.24
N GLY A 152 14.28 -10.13 3.90
CA GLY A 152 12.92 -10.64 3.77
C GLY A 152 12.02 -10.23 4.94
N TYR A 153 10.91 -10.94 5.15
CA TYR A 153 9.90 -10.60 6.17
C TYR A 153 10.51 -10.24 7.54
N ARG A 154 11.53 -10.97 7.98
CA ARG A 154 12.20 -10.70 9.27
C ARG A 154 12.89 -9.33 9.29
N GLY A 155 13.49 -8.91 8.19
CA GLY A 155 14.13 -7.59 8.06
C GLY A 155 13.10 -6.47 8.19
N LEU A 156 11.96 -6.59 7.49
CA LEU A 156 10.84 -5.65 7.56
C LEU A 156 10.27 -5.57 8.99
N GLU A 157 10.09 -6.72 9.62
CA GLU A 157 9.56 -6.83 10.98
C GLU A 157 10.47 -6.10 11.99
N ILE A 158 11.78 -6.33 11.95
CA ILE A 158 12.75 -5.70 12.86
C ILE A 158 12.76 -4.18 12.69
N LEU A 159 12.84 -3.70 11.44
CA LEU A 159 12.84 -2.26 11.17
C LEU A 159 11.54 -1.61 11.66
N SER A 160 10.38 -2.24 11.42
CA SER A 160 9.09 -1.72 11.87
C SER A 160 8.97 -1.64 13.40
N TYR A 161 9.51 -2.61 14.13
CA TYR A 161 9.53 -2.59 15.60
C TYR A 161 10.36 -1.42 16.18
N ILE A 162 11.34 -0.92 15.42
CA ILE A 162 12.16 0.23 15.82
C ILE A 162 11.52 1.54 15.34
N ALA A 163 11.17 1.61 14.06
CA ALA A 163 10.72 2.84 13.40
C ALA A 163 9.34 3.29 13.88
N VAL A 164 8.37 2.37 13.99
CA VAL A 164 6.98 2.73 14.34
C VAL A 164 6.88 3.40 15.71
N PRO A 165 7.42 2.85 16.82
CA PRO A 165 7.35 3.51 18.12
C PRO A 165 8.07 4.87 18.13
N ALA A 166 9.24 4.97 17.49
CA ALA A 166 9.99 6.21 17.43
C ALA A 166 9.22 7.33 16.69
N MET A 167 8.62 6.99 15.55
CA MET A 167 7.78 7.91 14.79
C MET A 167 6.54 8.31 15.59
N MET A 168 5.85 7.36 16.22
CA MET A 168 4.67 7.63 17.05
C MET A 168 4.95 8.66 18.13
N LEU A 169 6.06 8.51 18.86
CA LEU A 169 6.43 9.44 19.93
C LEU A 169 6.62 10.86 19.39
N LEU A 170 7.39 11.02 18.31
CA LEU A 170 7.63 12.36 17.73
C LEU A 170 6.34 12.98 17.20
N LEU A 171 5.51 12.22 16.48
CA LEU A 171 4.28 12.71 15.89
C LEU A 171 3.24 13.09 16.95
N MET A 172 3.14 12.33 18.05
CA MET A 172 2.28 12.70 19.19
C MET A 172 2.78 13.97 19.87
N LEU A 173 4.09 14.13 20.02
CA LEU A 173 4.68 15.36 20.55
C LEU A 173 4.39 16.56 19.64
N SER A 174 4.52 16.39 18.33
CA SER A 174 4.16 17.41 17.34
C SER A 174 2.69 17.84 17.44
N MET A 175 1.77 16.88 17.58
CA MET A 175 0.35 17.19 17.78
C MET A 175 0.12 17.93 19.10
N TRP A 176 0.79 17.55 20.17
CA TRP A 176 0.72 18.25 21.45
C TRP A 176 1.15 19.72 21.33
N VAL A 177 2.32 19.96 20.71
CA VAL A 177 2.84 21.34 20.50
C VAL A 177 1.86 22.15 19.64
N ALA A 178 1.30 21.55 18.58
CA ALA A 178 0.29 22.21 17.74
C ALA A 178 -0.98 22.56 18.54
N THR A 179 -1.46 21.65 19.39
CA THR A 179 -2.64 21.90 20.25
C THR A 179 -2.41 23.06 21.20
N VAL A 180 -1.25 23.09 21.86
CA VAL A 180 -0.91 24.18 22.79
C VAL A 180 -0.86 25.53 22.06
N LYS A 181 -0.32 25.55 20.84
CA LYS A 181 -0.18 26.76 20.02
C LYS A 181 -1.51 27.43 19.69
N VAL A 182 -2.57 26.66 19.47
CA VAL A 182 -3.91 27.21 19.13
C VAL A 182 -4.81 27.44 20.35
N GLY A 183 -4.29 27.27 21.57
CA GLY A 183 -5.08 27.45 22.80
C GLY A 183 -5.95 26.25 23.20
N GLY A 184 -5.52 25.03 22.84
CA GLY A 184 -6.18 23.78 23.19
C GLY A 184 -7.21 23.32 22.16
N PHE A 185 -8.08 22.39 22.58
CA PHE A 185 -9.07 21.77 21.70
C PHE A 185 -10.13 22.75 21.20
N GLU A 186 -10.54 23.72 22.02
CA GLU A 186 -11.48 24.79 21.62
C GLU A 186 -10.89 25.65 20.50
N GLY A 187 -9.59 25.95 20.58
CA GLY A 187 -8.88 26.67 19.53
C GLY A 187 -8.88 25.92 18.20
N LEU A 188 -8.69 24.59 18.22
CA LEU A 188 -8.79 23.77 17.00
C LEU A 188 -10.18 23.80 16.35
N LEU A 189 -11.24 23.75 17.16
CA LEU A 189 -12.63 23.81 16.67
C LEU A 189 -12.98 25.17 16.06
N SER A 190 -12.27 26.23 16.45
CA SER A 190 -12.51 27.59 15.96
C SER A 190 -11.74 27.95 14.69
N VAL A 191 -10.80 27.11 14.23
CA VAL A 191 -10.04 27.38 13.01
C VAL A 191 -10.96 27.35 11.79
N VAL A 192 -10.94 28.44 11.02
CA VAL A 192 -11.69 28.55 9.76
C VAL A 192 -10.84 28.00 8.62
N PRO A 193 -11.40 27.11 7.78
CA PRO A 193 -10.69 26.63 6.60
C PRO A 193 -10.30 27.75 5.65
N SER A 194 -9.09 27.67 5.08
CA SER A 194 -8.61 28.63 4.06
C SER A 194 -8.85 28.14 2.63
N GLY A 195 -9.21 26.88 2.45
CA GLY A 195 -9.52 26.25 1.17
C GLY A 195 -10.88 25.56 1.16
N SER A 196 -11.19 24.89 0.07
CA SER A 196 -12.38 24.04 -0.05
C SER A 196 -12.06 22.80 -0.89
N LEU A 197 -12.67 21.68 -0.52
CA LEU A 197 -12.62 20.42 -1.25
C LEU A 197 -13.96 19.72 -1.12
N ASP A 198 -14.48 19.11 -2.18
CA ASP A 198 -15.68 18.31 -2.06
C ASP A 198 -15.45 16.99 -1.34
N TRP A 199 -16.48 16.46 -0.67
CA TRP A 199 -16.39 15.25 0.15
C TRP A 199 -15.98 14.00 -0.66
N SER A 200 -16.46 13.85 -1.89
CA SER A 200 -16.15 12.71 -2.74
C SER A 200 -14.66 12.68 -3.09
N THR A 201 -14.13 13.84 -3.51
CA THR A 201 -12.69 14.01 -3.79
C THR A 201 -11.86 13.81 -2.53
N ALA A 202 -12.30 14.32 -1.38
CA ALA A 202 -11.60 14.16 -0.12
C ALA A 202 -11.52 12.69 0.31
N ILE A 203 -12.64 11.94 0.27
CA ILE A 203 -12.67 10.52 0.58
C ILE A 203 -11.84 9.73 -0.43
N THR A 204 -11.92 10.06 -1.74
CA THR A 204 -11.08 9.45 -2.78
C THR A 204 -9.60 9.67 -2.50
N LEU A 205 -9.22 10.87 -2.10
CA LEU A 205 -7.85 11.19 -1.72
C LEU A 205 -7.36 10.32 -0.57
N VAL A 206 -8.13 10.25 0.54
CA VAL A 206 -7.79 9.44 1.71
C VAL A 206 -7.69 7.96 1.35
N PHE A 207 -8.67 7.41 0.65
CA PHE A 207 -8.66 6.01 0.22
C PHE A 207 -7.48 5.74 -0.74
N GLY A 208 -7.24 6.67 -1.66
CA GLY A 208 -6.19 6.60 -2.68
C GLY A 208 -4.78 6.60 -2.11
N THR A 209 -4.56 7.20 -0.91
CA THR A 209 -3.22 7.31 -0.31
C THR A 209 -2.51 5.96 -0.21
N PHE A 210 -3.25 4.90 0.08
CA PHE A 210 -2.67 3.58 0.33
C PHE A 210 -3.40 2.41 -0.34
N VAL A 211 -4.26 2.64 -1.33
CA VAL A 211 -5.01 1.57 -1.99
C VAL A 211 -4.11 0.53 -2.67
N SER A 212 -3.00 0.94 -3.24
CA SER A 212 -2.02 0.02 -3.83
C SER A 212 -1.39 -0.89 -2.77
N GLY A 213 -1.04 -0.31 -1.63
CA GLY A 213 -0.56 -1.05 -0.47
C GLY A 213 -1.62 -1.98 0.12
N ALA A 214 -2.87 -1.52 0.23
CA ALA A 214 -3.98 -2.33 0.71
C ALA A 214 -4.23 -3.55 -0.18
N THR A 215 -4.15 -3.40 -1.51
CA THR A 215 -4.27 -4.52 -2.45
C THR A 215 -3.13 -5.53 -2.26
N GLN A 216 -1.95 -5.08 -1.91
CA GLN A 216 -0.75 -5.89 -1.71
C GLN A 216 -0.50 -6.28 -0.23
N ALA A 217 -1.35 -5.85 0.71
CA ALA A 217 -1.31 -6.28 2.11
C ALA A 217 -1.34 -7.80 2.27
N THR A 218 -1.87 -8.49 1.27
CA THR A 218 -1.86 -9.95 1.14
C THR A 218 -0.46 -10.56 1.19
N ASN A 219 0.60 -9.81 0.84
CA ASN A 219 1.98 -10.26 0.93
C ASN A 219 2.40 -10.58 2.37
N TRP A 220 1.79 -9.90 3.35
CA TRP A 220 2.04 -10.11 4.79
C TRP A 220 0.91 -10.86 5.48
N THR A 221 -0.35 -10.56 5.14
CA THR A 221 -1.51 -11.19 5.80
C THR A 221 -1.64 -12.67 5.47
N ARG A 222 -1.07 -13.18 4.37
CA ARG A 222 -0.93 -14.62 4.10
C ARG A 222 -0.07 -15.36 5.13
N PHE A 223 0.80 -14.64 5.86
CA PHE A 223 1.55 -15.18 6.99
C PHE A 223 0.76 -15.16 8.31
N SER A 224 -0.47 -14.70 8.33
CA SER A 224 -1.27 -14.70 9.56
C SER A 224 -1.65 -16.10 10.00
N ARG A 225 -1.58 -16.37 11.31
CA ARG A 225 -1.93 -17.67 11.89
C ARG A 225 -3.43 -17.94 12.02
N SER A 226 -4.27 -16.90 11.90
CA SER A 226 -5.73 -17.00 11.94
C SER A 226 -6.40 -15.89 11.12
N ALA A 227 -7.69 -16.11 10.75
CA ALA A 227 -8.49 -15.11 10.07
C ALA A 227 -8.60 -13.80 10.87
N ARG A 228 -8.77 -13.91 12.20
CA ARG A 228 -8.80 -12.74 13.10
C ARG A 228 -7.51 -11.95 13.03
N VAL A 229 -6.36 -12.63 13.01
CA VAL A 229 -5.05 -11.95 12.89
C VAL A 229 -4.95 -11.21 11.56
N ALA A 230 -5.33 -11.81 10.44
CA ALA A 230 -5.28 -11.17 9.14
C ALA A 230 -6.18 -9.93 9.05
N VAL A 231 -7.43 -10.06 9.50
CA VAL A 231 -8.42 -8.96 9.49
C VAL A 231 -7.99 -7.83 10.43
N LEU A 232 -7.65 -8.15 11.69
CA LEU A 232 -7.25 -7.13 12.66
C LEU A 232 -5.94 -6.44 12.26
N ALA A 233 -4.94 -7.18 11.77
CA ALA A 233 -3.70 -6.57 11.30
C ALA A 233 -3.95 -5.61 10.12
N SER A 234 -4.84 -5.96 9.18
CA SER A 234 -5.23 -5.08 8.08
C SER A 234 -5.93 -3.81 8.59
N LEU A 235 -6.88 -3.95 9.52
CA LEU A 235 -7.55 -2.79 10.13
C LEU A 235 -6.57 -1.91 10.92
N ILE A 236 -5.67 -2.52 11.69
CA ILE A 236 -4.64 -1.78 12.43
C ILE A 236 -3.72 -1.02 11.46
N GLY A 237 -3.27 -1.64 10.38
CA GLY A 237 -2.43 -0.98 9.38
C GLY A 237 -3.18 0.12 8.63
N PHE A 238 -4.29 -0.20 7.98
CA PHE A 238 -4.92 0.69 7.00
C PHE A 238 -5.99 1.62 7.58
N PHE A 239 -6.75 1.20 8.58
CA PHE A 239 -7.69 2.11 9.24
C PHE A 239 -6.98 2.97 10.31
N ILE A 240 -6.23 2.34 11.23
CA ILE A 240 -5.57 3.08 12.32
C ILE A 240 -4.26 3.71 11.83
N GLY A 241 -3.33 2.92 11.27
CA GLY A 241 -1.99 3.41 10.89
C GLY A 241 -2.04 4.49 9.80
N ASN A 242 -2.68 4.20 8.67
CA ASN A 242 -2.85 5.19 7.60
C ASN A 242 -3.71 6.36 8.07
N GLY A 243 -4.79 6.10 8.82
CA GLY A 243 -5.66 7.13 9.40
C GLY A 243 -4.90 8.10 10.31
N LEU A 244 -4.01 7.58 11.13
CA LEU A 244 -3.15 8.40 11.99
C LEU A 244 -2.20 9.27 11.15
N MET A 245 -1.60 8.73 10.08
CA MET A 245 -0.72 9.50 9.21
C MET A 245 -1.48 10.63 8.51
N VAL A 246 -2.68 10.36 7.97
CA VAL A 246 -3.55 11.41 7.40
C VAL A 246 -3.91 12.45 8.46
N LEU A 247 -4.31 12.01 9.66
CA LEU A 247 -4.68 12.89 10.77
C LEU A 247 -3.53 13.82 11.18
N ILE A 248 -2.33 13.29 11.34
CA ILE A 248 -1.17 14.10 11.77
C ILE A 248 -0.83 15.16 10.74
N GLY A 249 -0.83 14.80 9.45
CA GLY A 249 -0.65 15.78 8.37
C GLY A 249 -1.72 16.86 8.38
N ALA A 250 -2.98 16.47 8.52
CA ALA A 250 -4.12 17.38 8.59
C ALA A 250 -4.07 18.28 9.85
N TYR A 251 -3.69 17.71 10.98
CA TYR A 251 -3.58 18.42 12.26
C TYR A 251 -2.48 19.50 12.22
N GLY A 252 -1.34 19.19 11.65
CA GLY A 252 -0.28 20.16 11.43
C GLY A 252 -0.75 21.27 10.47
N ALA A 253 -1.39 20.90 9.38
CA ALA A 253 -1.83 21.84 8.36
C ALA A 253 -2.90 22.80 8.86
N ILE A 254 -3.89 22.36 9.64
CA ILE A 254 -4.92 23.24 10.20
C ILE A 254 -4.33 24.30 11.15
N VAL A 255 -3.29 23.93 11.93
CA VAL A 255 -2.68 24.83 12.92
C VAL A 255 -1.65 25.76 12.30
N TYR A 256 -0.79 25.24 11.43
CA TYR A 256 0.35 25.99 10.87
C TYR A 256 0.07 26.55 9.48
N GLN A 257 -1.09 26.20 8.86
CA GLN A 257 -1.44 26.52 7.47
C GLN A 257 -0.35 26.07 6.49
N GLN A 258 0.32 24.94 6.84
CA GLN A 258 1.41 24.34 6.09
C GLN A 258 1.09 22.85 5.86
N PRO A 259 0.88 22.41 4.59
CA PRO A 259 0.52 21.03 4.29
C PRO A 259 1.69 20.05 4.44
N ASP A 260 2.93 20.53 4.46
CA ASP A 260 4.13 19.70 4.61
C ASP A 260 4.44 19.43 6.09
N VAL A 261 4.31 18.18 6.52
CA VAL A 261 4.58 17.77 7.90
C VAL A 261 6.03 17.99 8.31
N VAL A 262 6.99 17.89 7.37
CA VAL A 262 8.40 18.14 7.66
C VAL A 262 8.61 19.62 7.99
N GLU A 263 8.02 20.52 7.19
CA GLU A 263 8.05 21.95 7.49
C GLU A 263 7.34 22.30 8.80
N VAL A 264 6.22 21.64 9.11
CA VAL A 264 5.55 21.78 10.42
C VAL A 264 6.50 21.45 11.57
N LEU A 265 7.21 20.32 11.47
CA LEU A 265 8.18 19.92 12.49
C LEU A 265 9.37 20.87 12.59
N LEU A 266 9.81 21.45 11.48
CA LEU A 266 10.84 22.50 11.47
C LEU A 266 10.35 23.77 12.18
N LEU A 267 9.12 24.21 11.90
CA LEU A 267 8.48 25.35 12.58
C LEU A 267 8.28 25.11 14.08
N GLN A 268 8.20 23.86 14.51
CA GLN A 268 8.14 23.45 15.91
C GLN A 268 9.52 23.36 16.59
N GLY A 269 10.61 23.53 15.84
CA GLY A 269 11.97 23.41 16.36
C GLY A 269 12.52 21.98 16.40
N PHE A 270 11.88 21.02 15.75
CA PHE A 270 12.27 19.61 15.75
C PHE A 270 13.17 19.21 14.58
N ALA A 271 14.04 20.10 14.09
CA ALA A 271 14.80 19.90 12.86
C ALA A 271 15.52 18.54 12.76
N MET A 272 16.37 18.20 13.72
CA MET A 272 17.10 16.93 13.71
C MET A 272 16.17 15.71 13.88
N ALA A 273 15.15 15.83 14.73
CA ALA A 273 14.18 14.78 14.92
C ALA A 273 13.30 14.59 13.65
N ALA A 274 12.96 15.68 12.96
CA ALA A 274 12.24 15.64 11.70
C ALA A 274 13.04 14.90 10.62
N MET A 275 14.34 15.16 10.49
CA MET A 275 15.19 14.45 9.52
C MET A 275 15.32 12.96 9.86
N ALA A 276 15.56 12.63 11.12
CA ALA A 276 15.62 11.23 11.56
C ALA A 276 14.28 10.51 11.33
N MET A 277 13.16 11.17 11.65
CA MET A 277 11.82 10.65 11.39
C MET A 277 11.58 10.43 9.90
N LEU A 278 11.92 11.39 9.06
CA LEU A 278 11.77 11.30 7.61
C LEU A 278 12.51 10.06 7.08
N LEU A 279 13.77 9.86 7.45
CA LEU A 279 14.57 8.71 7.02
C LEU A 279 13.98 7.38 7.50
N LEU A 280 13.58 7.27 8.77
CA LEU A 280 12.96 6.07 9.32
C LEU A 280 11.60 5.79 8.67
N ASN A 281 10.79 6.84 8.46
CA ASN A 281 9.48 6.76 7.83
C ASN A 281 9.60 6.27 6.38
N ILE A 282 10.49 6.89 5.60
CA ILE A 282 10.72 6.48 4.22
C ILE A 282 11.31 5.07 4.19
N TRP A 283 12.32 4.75 5.00
CA TRP A 283 12.94 3.42 4.99
C TRP A 283 11.92 2.31 5.29
N SER A 284 11.11 2.46 6.34
CA SER A 284 10.11 1.44 6.71
C SER A 284 9.00 1.25 5.67
N THR A 285 8.79 2.23 4.79
CA THR A 285 7.88 2.08 3.65
C THR A 285 8.60 1.53 2.43
N GLN A 286 9.80 2.00 2.14
CA GLN A 286 10.56 1.61 0.96
C GLN A 286 10.99 0.15 0.98
N ASP A 287 11.33 -0.42 2.14
CA ASP A 287 11.63 -1.84 2.25
C ASP A 287 10.40 -2.71 1.94
N ASN A 288 9.21 -2.29 2.39
CA ASN A 288 7.97 -2.96 2.05
C ASN A 288 7.61 -2.81 0.56
N THR A 289 7.83 -1.63 -0.03
CA THR A 289 7.61 -1.37 -1.47
C THR A 289 8.47 -2.26 -2.35
N ILE A 290 9.78 -2.30 -2.08
CA ILE A 290 10.70 -3.12 -2.89
C ILE A 290 10.50 -4.63 -2.65
N TYR A 291 10.04 -5.02 -1.46
CA TYR A 291 9.63 -6.39 -1.18
C TYR A 291 8.41 -6.79 -2.04
N ASN A 292 7.39 -5.92 -2.13
CA ASN A 292 6.22 -6.12 -2.98
C ASN A 292 6.61 -6.24 -4.45
N PHE A 293 7.48 -5.35 -4.95
CA PHE A 293 8.02 -5.44 -6.29
C PHE A 293 8.71 -6.79 -6.52
N ALA A 294 9.54 -7.23 -5.58
CA ALA A 294 10.27 -8.49 -5.71
C ALA A 294 9.33 -9.70 -5.77
N VAL A 295 8.25 -9.71 -4.99
CA VAL A 295 7.26 -10.80 -5.03
C VAL A 295 6.50 -10.80 -6.36
N ALA A 296 6.06 -9.63 -6.86
CA ALA A 296 5.41 -9.51 -8.16
C ALA A 296 6.36 -9.93 -9.31
N GLY A 297 7.61 -9.46 -9.27
CA GLY A 297 8.63 -9.81 -10.25
C GLY A 297 8.98 -11.30 -10.23
N CYS A 298 9.01 -11.93 -9.07
CA CYS A 298 9.20 -13.39 -8.98
C CYS A 298 8.08 -14.15 -9.68
N ASN A 299 6.81 -13.74 -9.50
CA ASN A 299 5.69 -14.37 -10.19
C ASN A 299 5.70 -14.08 -11.70
N LEU A 300 5.95 -12.83 -12.11
CA LEU A 300 6.07 -12.43 -13.51
C LEU A 300 7.12 -13.25 -14.28
N LEU A 301 8.31 -13.42 -13.66
CA LEU A 301 9.47 -14.13 -14.24
C LEU A 301 9.47 -15.64 -13.93
N ARG A 302 8.50 -16.13 -13.15
CA ARG A 302 8.42 -17.52 -12.68
C ARG A 302 9.72 -17.99 -12.00
N THR A 303 10.30 -17.16 -11.14
CA THR A 303 11.57 -17.44 -10.45
C THR A 303 11.44 -17.36 -8.94
N GLY A 304 12.11 -18.24 -8.21
CA GLY A 304 12.23 -18.17 -6.74
C GLY A 304 13.36 -17.24 -6.25
N ARG A 305 14.09 -16.57 -7.15
CA ARG A 305 15.27 -15.75 -6.81
C ARG A 305 14.88 -14.36 -6.30
N ARG A 306 14.07 -14.30 -5.22
CA ARG A 306 13.56 -13.04 -4.66
C ARG A 306 14.66 -12.01 -4.39
N LYS A 307 15.77 -12.41 -3.77
CA LYS A 307 16.90 -11.52 -3.46
C LYS A 307 17.46 -10.80 -4.70
N THR A 308 17.61 -11.54 -5.80
CA THR A 308 18.09 -10.97 -7.08
C THR A 308 17.08 -9.99 -7.65
N VAL A 309 15.77 -10.31 -7.58
CA VAL A 309 14.71 -9.42 -8.05
C VAL A 309 14.61 -8.17 -7.16
N THR A 310 14.82 -8.28 -5.85
CA THR A 310 14.89 -7.13 -4.94
C THR A 310 16.01 -6.17 -5.35
N LEU A 311 17.22 -6.67 -5.58
CA LEU A 311 18.35 -5.82 -6.01
C LEU A 311 18.13 -5.19 -7.38
N ALA A 312 17.60 -5.95 -8.35
CA ALA A 312 17.23 -5.40 -9.66
C ALA A 312 16.21 -4.27 -9.53
N GLY A 313 15.19 -4.46 -8.68
CA GLY A 313 14.20 -3.43 -8.36
C GLY A 313 14.82 -2.19 -7.73
N ALA A 314 15.74 -2.35 -6.78
CA ALA A 314 16.42 -1.22 -6.15
C ALA A 314 17.22 -0.40 -7.17
N VAL A 315 17.92 -1.06 -8.10
CA VAL A 315 18.64 -0.38 -9.18
C VAL A 315 17.66 0.36 -10.11
N ILE A 316 16.58 -0.30 -10.56
CA ILE A 316 15.58 0.33 -11.43
C ILE A 316 14.93 1.53 -10.72
N GLY A 317 14.52 1.37 -9.46
CA GLY A 317 13.92 2.45 -8.69
C GLY A 317 14.86 3.62 -8.44
N THR A 318 16.15 3.36 -8.20
CA THR A 318 17.18 4.40 -8.10
C THR A 318 17.33 5.15 -9.41
N LEU A 319 17.38 4.46 -10.54
CA LEU A 319 17.44 5.11 -11.87
C LEU A 319 16.20 5.98 -12.12
N LEU A 320 15.00 5.51 -11.79
CA LEU A 320 13.79 6.31 -11.93
C LEU A 320 13.79 7.53 -10.99
N ALA A 321 14.37 7.42 -9.79
CA ALA A 321 14.56 8.56 -8.89
C ALA A 321 15.43 9.64 -9.54
N LEU A 322 16.56 9.23 -10.12
CA LEU A 322 17.48 10.12 -10.86
C LEU A 322 16.86 10.75 -12.11
N LEU A 323 15.88 10.09 -12.73
CA LEU A 323 15.15 10.57 -13.90
C LEU A 323 13.95 11.49 -13.56
N GLY A 324 13.82 11.97 -12.32
CA GLY A 324 12.83 12.99 -11.94
C GLY A 324 11.47 12.43 -11.49
N MET A 325 11.40 11.18 -11.00
CA MET A 325 10.15 10.60 -10.49
C MET A 325 9.54 11.42 -9.33
N TYR A 326 10.32 12.26 -8.66
CA TYR A 326 9.86 13.15 -7.61
C TYR A 326 8.71 14.06 -8.07
N ASP A 327 8.81 14.63 -9.27
CA ASP A 327 7.83 15.58 -9.80
C ASP A 327 6.57 14.90 -10.37
N MET A 328 6.60 13.59 -10.52
CA MET A 328 5.49 12.81 -11.10
C MET A 328 4.46 12.31 -10.08
N LEU A 329 4.53 12.75 -8.83
CA LEU A 329 3.67 12.23 -7.75
C LEU A 329 2.17 12.32 -8.07
N VAL A 330 1.68 13.48 -8.50
CA VAL A 330 0.22 13.71 -8.69
C VAL A 330 -0.34 12.87 -9.84
N PRO A 331 0.21 12.89 -11.06
CA PRO A 331 -0.22 11.99 -12.13
C PRO A 331 -0.15 10.52 -11.73
N TYR A 332 0.87 10.15 -10.98
CA TYR A 332 1.07 8.79 -10.49
C TYR A 332 -0.03 8.36 -9.52
N LEU A 333 -0.40 9.20 -8.55
CA LEU A 333 -1.50 8.92 -7.61
C LEU A 333 -2.84 8.71 -8.31
N ILE A 334 -3.15 9.54 -9.32
CA ILE A 334 -4.38 9.40 -10.12
C ILE A 334 -4.40 8.05 -10.83
N LEU A 335 -3.29 7.67 -11.46
CA LEU A 335 -3.15 6.38 -12.12
C LEU A 335 -3.38 5.22 -11.14
N LEU A 336 -2.75 5.24 -9.95
CA LEU A 336 -2.89 4.20 -8.94
C LEU A 336 -4.32 4.05 -8.45
N GLY A 337 -4.99 5.17 -8.16
CA GLY A 337 -6.37 5.18 -7.65
C GLY A 337 -7.39 4.58 -8.62
N THR A 338 -7.05 4.49 -9.91
CA THR A 338 -7.96 3.99 -10.95
C THR A 338 -7.63 2.56 -11.39
N VAL A 339 -6.34 2.21 -11.54
CA VAL A 339 -5.96 0.91 -12.13
C VAL A 339 -5.81 -0.22 -11.12
N ILE A 340 -5.55 0.06 -9.85
CA ILE A 340 -5.29 -0.99 -8.85
C ILE A 340 -6.55 -1.52 -8.18
N PRO A 341 -7.52 -0.70 -7.71
CA PRO A 341 -8.69 -1.18 -6.99
C PRO A 341 -9.50 -2.24 -7.71
N PRO A 342 -9.70 -2.16 -9.05
CA PRO A 342 -10.42 -3.19 -9.80
C PRO A 342 -9.80 -4.59 -9.70
N ILE A 343 -8.46 -4.71 -9.55
CA ILE A 343 -7.79 -6.00 -9.32
C ILE A 343 -8.32 -6.66 -8.05
N GLY A 344 -8.40 -5.91 -6.95
CA GLY A 344 -8.95 -6.41 -5.70
C GLY A 344 -10.43 -6.77 -5.80
N GLY A 345 -11.22 -6.02 -6.58
CA GLY A 345 -12.62 -6.32 -6.88
C GLY A 345 -12.79 -7.68 -7.58
N VAL A 346 -11.97 -7.94 -8.61
CA VAL A 346 -11.98 -9.24 -9.30
C VAL A 346 -11.54 -10.37 -8.37
N ILE A 347 -10.48 -10.19 -7.56
CA ILE A 347 -10.01 -11.21 -6.60
C ILE A 347 -11.12 -11.57 -5.61
N MET A 348 -11.81 -10.58 -5.03
CA MET A 348 -12.91 -10.82 -4.10
C MET A 348 -14.08 -11.57 -4.77
N ALA A 349 -14.48 -11.15 -5.97
CA ALA A 349 -15.53 -11.79 -6.71
C ALA A 349 -15.17 -13.25 -7.12
N ASP A 350 -13.95 -13.46 -7.59
CA ASP A 350 -13.44 -14.79 -7.95
C ASP A 350 -13.44 -15.72 -6.74
N PHE A 351 -12.89 -15.29 -5.61
CA PHE A 351 -12.80 -16.10 -4.41
C PHE A 351 -14.17 -16.44 -3.82
N PHE A 352 -15.03 -15.44 -3.61
CA PHE A 352 -16.32 -15.67 -2.94
C PHE A 352 -17.38 -16.27 -3.86
N TYR A 353 -17.45 -15.86 -5.11
CA TYR A 353 -18.48 -16.31 -6.03
C TYR A 353 -18.09 -17.59 -6.77
N ARG A 354 -16.96 -17.57 -7.49
CA ARG A 354 -16.53 -18.70 -8.32
C ARG A 354 -16.04 -19.87 -7.49
N TRP A 355 -15.13 -19.59 -6.53
CA TRP A 355 -14.48 -20.61 -5.70
C TRP A 355 -15.16 -20.83 -4.35
N ARG A 356 -16.27 -20.17 -4.08
CA ARG A 356 -17.09 -20.33 -2.87
C ARG A 356 -16.28 -20.24 -1.56
N GLY A 357 -15.30 -19.35 -1.52
CA GLY A 357 -14.47 -19.09 -0.35
C GLY A 357 -13.29 -20.05 -0.15
N HIS A 358 -12.93 -20.83 -1.17
CA HIS A 358 -11.80 -21.78 -1.08
C HIS A 358 -11.08 -21.94 -2.41
N TYR A 359 -9.82 -21.50 -2.48
CA TYR A 359 -8.97 -21.84 -3.62
C TYR A 359 -8.35 -23.23 -3.45
N PRO A 360 -8.24 -24.04 -4.51
CA PRO A 360 -7.42 -25.24 -4.52
C PRO A 360 -5.94 -24.87 -4.37
N ARG A 361 -5.08 -25.83 -4.06
CA ARG A 361 -3.64 -25.59 -4.06
C ARG A 361 -3.18 -25.14 -5.44
N LEU A 362 -2.32 -24.14 -5.48
CA LEU A 362 -1.84 -23.56 -6.73
C LEU A 362 -1.14 -24.60 -7.62
N ALA A 363 -0.41 -25.55 -7.01
CA ALA A 363 0.27 -26.62 -7.71
C ALA A 363 -0.69 -27.62 -8.37
N ASP A 364 -1.90 -27.80 -7.81
CA ASP A 364 -2.90 -28.77 -8.27
C ASP A 364 -3.94 -28.11 -9.20
N ALA A 365 -3.96 -26.78 -9.25
CA ALA A 365 -4.92 -26.01 -10.02
C ALA A 365 -4.58 -26.05 -11.53
N ARG A 366 -5.53 -26.51 -12.34
CA ARG A 366 -5.45 -26.40 -13.81
C ARG A 366 -6.07 -25.09 -14.24
N LEU A 367 -5.24 -24.05 -14.38
CA LEU A 367 -5.69 -22.72 -14.74
C LEU A 367 -5.58 -22.51 -16.26
N PRO A 368 -6.57 -21.82 -16.90
CA PRO A 368 -6.46 -21.47 -18.31
C PRO A 368 -5.32 -20.45 -18.53
N ALA A 369 -4.81 -20.37 -19.75
CA ALA A 369 -3.80 -19.35 -20.09
C ALA A 369 -4.37 -17.93 -19.86
N PHE A 370 -5.61 -17.69 -20.27
CA PHE A 370 -6.34 -16.43 -20.08
C PHE A 370 -7.72 -16.70 -19.49
N ASN A 371 -8.06 -16.00 -18.42
CA ASN A 371 -9.43 -15.94 -17.88
C ASN A 371 -10.09 -14.65 -18.37
N TRP A 372 -10.75 -14.72 -19.55
CA TRP A 372 -11.37 -13.56 -20.19
C TRP A 372 -12.43 -12.86 -19.35
N PRO A 373 -13.31 -13.56 -18.59
CA PRO A 373 -14.19 -12.93 -17.61
C PRO A 373 -13.45 -12.03 -16.61
N GLY A 374 -12.32 -12.47 -16.09
CA GLY A 374 -11.51 -11.68 -15.15
C GLY A 374 -10.87 -10.47 -15.81
N LEU A 375 -10.24 -10.66 -16.98
CA LEU A 375 -9.63 -9.57 -17.73
C LEU A 375 -10.65 -8.52 -18.19
N GLY A 376 -11.81 -8.96 -18.69
CA GLY A 376 -12.92 -8.08 -19.06
C GLY A 376 -13.50 -7.31 -17.89
N ALA A 377 -13.70 -7.97 -16.74
CA ALA A 377 -14.17 -7.34 -15.52
C ALA A 377 -13.18 -6.29 -15.00
N TYR A 378 -11.88 -6.58 -15.04
CA TYR A 378 -10.83 -5.62 -14.70
C TYR A 378 -10.89 -4.39 -15.62
N ALA A 379 -10.99 -4.59 -16.94
CA ALA A 379 -11.06 -3.48 -17.89
C ALA A 379 -12.31 -2.60 -17.65
N VAL A 380 -13.49 -3.20 -17.45
CA VAL A 380 -14.72 -2.47 -17.14
C VAL A 380 -14.59 -1.70 -15.83
N GLY A 381 -14.06 -2.33 -14.78
CA GLY A 381 -13.84 -1.68 -13.49
C GLY A 381 -12.89 -0.48 -13.60
N THR A 382 -11.80 -0.62 -14.36
CA THR A 382 -10.83 0.46 -14.60
C THR A 382 -11.46 1.63 -15.37
N VAL A 383 -12.19 1.35 -16.45
CA VAL A 383 -12.90 2.38 -17.23
C VAL A 383 -13.96 3.08 -16.38
N ALA A 384 -14.72 2.33 -15.57
CA ALA A 384 -15.70 2.91 -14.67
C ALA A 384 -15.06 3.82 -13.62
N ALA A 385 -13.90 3.44 -13.07
CA ALA A 385 -13.15 4.27 -12.12
C ALA A 385 -12.68 5.59 -12.75
N PHE A 386 -12.13 5.54 -13.97
CA PHE A 386 -11.66 6.73 -14.69
C PHE A 386 -12.77 7.73 -15.00
N ASN A 387 -13.99 7.25 -15.26
CA ASN A 387 -15.11 8.07 -15.68
C ASN A 387 -16.08 8.39 -14.52
N SER A 388 -15.76 8.01 -13.29
CA SER A 388 -16.64 8.20 -12.15
C SER A 388 -16.52 9.61 -11.56
N PRO A 389 -17.64 10.32 -11.34
CA PRO A 389 -17.66 11.53 -10.56
C PRO A 389 -17.67 11.26 -9.04
N TRP A 390 -17.71 9.99 -8.64
CA TRP A 390 -17.78 9.56 -7.24
C TRP A 390 -16.41 9.06 -6.77
N VAL A 391 -16.38 8.38 -5.61
CA VAL A 391 -15.16 7.78 -5.06
C VAL A 391 -14.64 6.71 -6.03
N ALA A 392 -13.76 7.12 -6.94
CA ALA A 392 -13.31 6.32 -8.08
C ALA A 392 -12.82 4.91 -7.71
N PRO A 393 -12.01 4.71 -6.63
CA PRO A 393 -11.60 3.37 -6.21
C PRO A 393 -12.76 2.44 -5.87
N LEU A 394 -13.79 2.94 -5.19
CA LEU A 394 -14.96 2.13 -4.82
C LEU A 394 -15.79 1.74 -6.04
N VAL A 395 -15.98 2.68 -6.96
CA VAL A 395 -16.66 2.41 -8.23
C VAL A 395 -15.91 1.35 -9.03
N GLY A 396 -14.58 1.45 -9.11
CA GLY A 396 -13.72 0.47 -9.77
C GLY A 396 -13.83 -0.93 -9.16
N ILE A 397 -13.78 -1.04 -7.83
CA ILE A 397 -13.95 -2.31 -7.11
C ILE A 397 -15.32 -2.92 -7.40
N ALA A 398 -16.39 -2.12 -7.22
CA ALA A 398 -17.77 -2.58 -7.39
C ALA A 398 -18.05 -2.98 -8.84
N ALA A 399 -17.68 -2.14 -9.82
CA ALA A 399 -17.88 -2.41 -11.24
C ALA A 399 -17.13 -3.68 -11.68
N ALA A 400 -15.87 -3.85 -11.26
CA ALA A 400 -15.09 -5.04 -11.56
C ALA A 400 -15.72 -6.30 -10.93
N ALA A 401 -16.09 -6.25 -9.66
CA ALA A 401 -16.68 -7.39 -8.97
C ALA A 401 -18.03 -7.79 -9.58
N LEU A 402 -18.93 -6.84 -9.82
CA LEU A 402 -20.23 -7.08 -10.42
C LEU A 402 -20.11 -7.63 -11.85
N THR A 403 -19.26 -7.03 -12.69
CA THR A 403 -19.00 -7.51 -14.04
C THR A 403 -18.48 -8.94 -14.03
N TYR A 404 -17.54 -9.25 -13.11
CA TYR A 404 -17.02 -10.62 -12.98
C TYR A 404 -18.11 -11.64 -12.65
N VAL A 405 -18.97 -11.31 -11.66
CA VAL A 405 -20.08 -12.18 -11.24
C VAL A 405 -21.06 -12.39 -12.38
N ILE A 406 -21.49 -11.31 -13.07
CA ILE A 406 -22.44 -11.37 -14.17
C ILE A 406 -21.88 -12.21 -15.33
N VAL A 407 -20.68 -11.89 -15.82
CA VAL A 407 -20.07 -12.58 -16.96
C VAL A 407 -19.82 -14.05 -16.65
N THR A 408 -19.29 -14.34 -15.45
CA THR A 408 -19.05 -15.73 -15.03
C THR A 408 -20.35 -16.51 -14.85
N GLY A 409 -21.42 -15.87 -14.34
CA GLY A 409 -22.75 -16.48 -14.20
C GLY A 409 -23.40 -16.78 -15.56
N VAL A 410 -23.35 -15.82 -16.48
CA VAL A 410 -23.98 -15.97 -17.84
C VAL A 410 -23.23 -17.01 -18.68
N LEU A 411 -21.92 -16.98 -18.70
CA LEU A 411 -21.11 -17.90 -19.52
C LEU A 411 -21.05 -19.33 -18.97
N GLY A 412 -21.68 -19.59 -17.82
CA GLY A 412 -21.65 -20.91 -17.21
C GLY A 412 -20.25 -21.43 -16.92
N ALA A 413 -19.28 -20.56 -16.72
CA ALA A 413 -17.87 -20.86 -16.51
C ALA A 413 -17.59 -21.72 -15.23
N ARG A 414 -18.62 -22.36 -14.68
CA ARG A 414 -18.57 -23.38 -13.63
C ARG A 414 -17.79 -24.63 -14.05
N SER A 415 -17.54 -24.83 -15.36
CA SER A 415 -17.09 -26.12 -15.92
C SER A 415 -15.60 -26.25 -16.16
N ALA A 416 -14.79 -25.18 -16.10
CA ALA A 416 -13.39 -25.28 -16.54
C ALA A 416 -12.39 -25.64 -15.43
N ALA A 417 -12.86 -25.82 -14.19
CA ALA A 417 -11.98 -26.15 -13.05
C ALA A 417 -12.68 -27.11 -12.08
N ALA A 418 -13.30 -28.18 -12.61
CA ALA A 418 -13.68 -29.29 -11.76
C ALA A 418 -12.41 -29.88 -11.12
N PRO A 419 -12.34 -30.04 -9.80
CA PRO A 419 -11.31 -30.88 -9.22
C PRO A 419 -11.44 -32.27 -9.84
N LEU A 420 -10.32 -32.91 -10.13
CA LEU A 420 -10.27 -34.34 -10.32
C LEU A 420 -10.65 -34.97 -8.97
N GLN A 421 -11.94 -35.03 -8.66
CA GLN A 421 -12.51 -36.02 -7.77
C GLN A 421 -12.93 -37.16 -8.70
N ASP A 422 -12.35 -38.33 -8.43
CA ASP A 422 -12.63 -39.63 -9.00
C ASP A 422 -12.18 -39.90 -10.45
N LEU A 423 -10.95 -40.38 -10.56
CA LEU A 423 -10.53 -41.56 -11.29
C LEU A 423 -9.47 -42.30 -10.52
#